data_c8d21e9c1f9162cf4be9aa57c86051e4
#
_entry.id   c8d21e9c1f9162cf4be9aa57c86051e4
#
_cell.length_a   1.000
_cell.length_b   1.000
_cell.length_c   1.000
_cell.angle_alpha   90.00
_cell.angle_beta   90.00
_cell.angle_gamma   90.00
#
_symmetry.space_group_name_H-M   'P 1'
#
loop_
_entity.id
_entity.type
_entity.pdbx_description
1 polymer ?
#
loop_
_entity_poly.entity_id
_entity_poly.type
_entity_poly.pdbx_seq_one_letter_code
_entity_poly.pdbx_strand_id
1 'polypeptide(L)'
;MTVDVVPMPAFRPALVAADLDGTLLGRDLTWAAGLPEALAALRAAGVRVVICTGRMLQSAQRVVARLGLSDGPIICYQGALVADLASGKWLRHVPMDGAAAAEVVRHVQAMGRQLNAYIDDRLYVEQVTRWARLYAEHVEVAIDTVDDMAAEVVRRPPTKLVLVTSAADVDEILPALQERWRGRLYVVRSQPDYIEFADVSVSKSGTLAWLCERLGVAQEAVVTLGDGMNDVDMLEWAGLGVAVAEAAEPVRAAADLVVPRAGMPRLLTGLAEAPPQK
;
A
#
# COMPACT_ATOMS: atom_id res chain seq x y z
N MET A 1 15.66 13.30 -28.47
CA MET A 1 15.30 12.49 -27.32
C MET A 1 16.38 12.70 -26.29
N THR A 2 16.15 13.59 -25.32
CA THR A 2 17.03 13.78 -24.16
C THR A 2 16.94 12.49 -23.36
N VAL A 3 18.03 11.77 -23.22
CA VAL A 3 18.15 10.66 -22.27
C VAL A 3 18.04 11.31 -20.90
N ASP A 4 16.86 11.17 -20.24
CA ASP A 4 16.69 11.62 -18.87
C ASP A 4 17.76 10.91 -18.03
N VAL A 5 18.70 11.70 -17.54
CA VAL A 5 19.79 11.21 -16.69
C VAL A 5 19.14 10.84 -15.35
N VAL A 6 18.87 9.55 -15.14
CA VAL A 6 18.44 9.07 -13.81
C VAL A 6 19.61 9.31 -12.85
N PRO A 7 19.45 10.12 -11.80
CA PRO A 7 20.48 10.35 -10.81
C PRO A 7 20.92 9.02 -10.19
N MET A 8 22.22 8.76 -10.15
CA MET A 8 22.75 7.52 -9.60
C MET A 8 22.99 7.70 -8.10
N PRO A 9 22.44 6.82 -7.25
CA PRO A 9 22.65 6.89 -5.81
C PRO A 9 24.12 6.68 -5.43
N ALA A 10 24.56 7.38 -4.39
CA ALA A 10 25.95 7.33 -3.93
C ALA A 10 26.28 6.07 -3.10
N PHE A 11 25.26 5.31 -2.68
CA PHE A 11 25.44 4.14 -1.81
C PHE A 11 24.45 3.02 -2.15
N ARG A 12 24.83 1.78 -1.83
CA ARG A 12 23.95 0.61 -1.88
C ARG A 12 23.18 0.51 -0.56
N PRO A 13 21.83 0.55 -0.59
CA PRO A 13 21.03 0.46 0.62
C PRO A 13 21.03 -0.96 1.21
N ALA A 14 20.67 -1.08 2.47
CA ALA A 14 20.38 -2.38 3.09
C ALA A 14 18.96 -2.88 2.75
N LEU A 15 18.04 -1.93 2.45
CA LEU A 15 16.65 -2.23 2.14
C LEU A 15 16.09 -1.21 1.13
N VAL A 16 15.34 -1.72 0.15
CA VAL A 16 14.49 -0.93 -0.74
C VAL A 16 13.04 -1.27 -0.43
N ALA A 17 12.24 -0.27 -0.05
CA ALA A 17 10.80 -0.40 0.14
C ALA A 17 10.08 0.35 -0.99
N ALA A 18 9.19 -0.33 -1.71
CA ALA A 18 8.53 0.23 -2.87
C ALA A 18 7.01 0.09 -2.78
N ASP A 19 6.29 1.18 -3.08
CA ASP A 19 4.89 1.04 -3.44
C ASP A 19 4.73 0.29 -4.76
N LEU A 20 3.56 -0.24 -4.98
CA LEU A 20 3.28 -1.10 -6.13
C LEU A 20 2.54 -0.33 -7.24
N ASP A 21 1.35 0.20 -6.94
CA ASP A 21 0.41 0.74 -7.91
C ASP A 21 0.69 2.22 -8.22
N GLY A 22 1.13 2.52 -9.42
CA GLY A 22 1.60 3.86 -9.81
C GLY A 22 3.12 4.01 -9.72
N THR A 23 3.77 3.21 -8.88
CA THR A 23 5.23 3.23 -8.64
C THR A 23 5.96 2.17 -9.46
N LEU A 24 5.86 0.89 -9.10
CA LEU A 24 6.44 -0.20 -9.87
C LEU A 24 5.53 -0.64 -11.02
N LEU A 25 4.21 -0.54 -10.84
CA LEU A 25 3.20 -0.84 -11.85
C LEU A 25 2.58 0.46 -12.40
N GLY A 26 2.30 0.45 -13.69
CA GLY A 26 1.41 1.42 -14.32
C GLY A 26 -0.06 1.18 -13.97
N ARG A 27 -0.92 2.13 -14.32
CA ARG A 27 -2.38 1.99 -14.17
C ARG A 27 -2.96 0.84 -15.00
N ASP A 28 -2.24 0.41 -16.04
CA ASP A 28 -2.54 -0.73 -16.89
C ASP A 28 -2.01 -2.05 -16.34
N LEU A 29 -1.50 -2.06 -15.11
CA LEU A 29 -0.87 -3.18 -14.42
C LEU A 29 0.36 -3.74 -15.15
N THR A 30 0.97 -2.95 -16.04
CA THR A 30 2.26 -3.27 -16.66
C THR A 30 3.41 -2.61 -15.91
N TRP A 31 4.61 -3.10 -16.08
CA TRP A 31 5.84 -2.52 -15.54
C TRP A 31 6.85 -2.19 -16.63
N ALA A 32 7.80 -1.35 -16.29
CA ALA A 32 8.88 -0.99 -17.19
C ALA A 32 9.76 -2.21 -17.53
N ALA A 33 10.21 -2.29 -18.78
CA ALA A 33 11.11 -3.37 -19.22
C ALA A 33 12.37 -3.41 -18.35
N GLY A 34 12.77 -4.61 -17.92
CA GLY A 34 13.93 -4.82 -17.05
C GLY A 34 13.65 -4.69 -15.55
N LEU A 35 12.40 -4.43 -15.11
CA LEU A 35 12.09 -4.31 -13.69
C LEU A 35 12.31 -5.61 -12.89
N PRO A 36 11.86 -6.80 -13.33
CA PRO A 36 12.15 -8.05 -12.63
C PRO A 36 13.65 -8.33 -12.50
N GLU A 37 14.41 -8.06 -13.55
CA GLU A 37 15.88 -8.21 -13.58
C GLU A 37 16.58 -7.27 -12.61
N ALA A 38 16.11 -6.00 -12.52
CA ALA A 38 16.65 -5.01 -11.59
C ALA A 38 16.36 -5.39 -10.12
N LEU A 39 15.15 -5.89 -9.82
CA LEU A 39 14.80 -6.42 -8.50
C LEU A 39 15.64 -7.64 -8.14
N ALA A 40 15.88 -8.53 -9.08
CA ALA A 40 16.77 -9.69 -8.90
C ALA A 40 18.23 -9.26 -8.63
N ALA A 41 18.73 -8.24 -9.35
CA ALA A 41 20.05 -7.68 -9.14
C ALA A 41 20.24 -7.08 -7.73
N LEU A 42 19.24 -6.32 -7.23
CA LEU A 42 19.22 -5.81 -5.85
C LEU A 42 19.36 -6.96 -4.84
N ARG A 43 18.53 -8.00 -4.99
CA ARG A 43 18.56 -9.15 -4.08
C ARG A 43 19.89 -9.93 -4.15
N ALA A 44 20.44 -10.10 -5.34
CA ALA A 44 21.76 -10.72 -5.54
C ALA A 44 22.88 -9.88 -4.89
N ALA A 45 22.76 -8.57 -4.83
CA ALA A 45 23.67 -7.66 -4.14
C ALA A 45 23.45 -7.62 -2.60
N GLY A 46 22.53 -8.44 -2.06
CA GLY A 46 22.21 -8.52 -0.64
C GLY A 46 21.26 -7.45 -0.13
N VAL A 47 20.63 -6.67 -1.02
CA VAL A 47 19.61 -5.66 -0.67
C VAL A 47 18.27 -6.34 -0.43
N ARG A 48 17.62 -6.06 0.70
CA ARG A 48 16.25 -6.52 0.95
C ARG A 48 15.27 -5.70 0.14
N VAL A 49 14.34 -6.37 -0.54
CA VAL A 49 13.24 -5.72 -1.27
C VAL A 49 11.94 -5.97 -0.52
N VAL A 50 11.26 -4.90 -0.14
CA VAL A 50 9.98 -4.92 0.58
C VAL A 50 8.94 -4.16 -0.25
N ILE A 51 7.82 -4.78 -0.54
CA ILE A 51 6.68 -4.08 -1.14
C ILE A 51 5.81 -3.49 -0.03
N CYS A 52 5.43 -2.20 -0.19
CA CYS A 52 4.58 -1.46 0.74
C CYS A 52 3.33 -0.99 -0.01
N THR A 53 2.22 -1.73 0.06
CA THR A 53 1.03 -1.49 -0.78
C THR A 53 -0.26 -1.32 0.01
N GLY A 54 -1.23 -0.61 -0.56
CA GLY A 54 -2.62 -0.57 -0.07
C GLY A 54 -3.43 -1.83 -0.38
N ARG A 55 -2.90 -2.72 -1.24
CA ARG A 55 -3.58 -3.97 -1.61
C ARG A 55 -3.71 -4.92 -0.41
N MET A 56 -4.72 -5.80 -0.47
CA MET A 56 -4.80 -6.99 0.36
C MET A 56 -3.69 -7.99 0.02
N LEU A 57 -3.35 -8.87 0.96
CA LEU A 57 -2.23 -9.79 0.81
C LEU A 57 -2.39 -10.72 -0.40
N GLN A 58 -3.55 -11.36 -0.56
CA GLN A 58 -3.79 -12.29 -1.69
C GLN A 58 -3.62 -11.61 -3.06
N SER A 59 -4.10 -10.36 -3.21
CA SER A 59 -3.95 -9.61 -4.45
C SER A 59 -2.48 -9.22 -4.67
N ALA A 60 -1.81 -8.72 -3.63
CA ALA A 60 -0.41 -8.33 -3.71
C ALA A 60 0.50 -9.51 -4.04
N GLN A 61 0.31 -10.68 -3.40
CA GLN A 61 1.11 -11.90 -3.65
C GLN A 61 1.11 -12.33 -5.12
N ARG A 62 -0.06 -12.27 -5.78
CA ARG A 62 -0.16 -12.62 -7.21
C ARG A 62 0.68 -11.70 -8.10
N VAL A 63 0.70 -10.42 -7.77
CA VAL A 63 1.45 -9.42 -8.55
C VAL A 63 2.95 -9.55 -8.28
N VAL A 64 3.36 -9.60 -7.00
CA VAL A 64 4.79 -9.62 -6.65
C VAL A 64 5.47 -10.91 -7.08
N ALA A 65 4.74 -12.04 -7.12
CA ALA A 65 5.23 -13.30 -7.68
C ALA A 65 5.63 -13.16 -9.16
N ARG A 66 4.88 -12.39 -9.95
CA ARG A 66 5.22 -12.10 -11.35
C ARG A 66 6.46 -11.20 -11.48
N LEU A 67 6.81 -10.44 -10.45
CA LEU A 67 8.04 -9.66 -10.36
C LEU A 67 9.23 -10.47 -9.82
N GLY A 68 9.07 -11.78 -9.58
CA GLY A 68 10.11 -12.65 -9.05
C GLY A 68 10.31 -12.54 -7.54
N LEU A 69 9.38 -11.90 -6.82
CA LEU A 69 9.43 -11.76 -5.37
C LEU A 69 8.54 -12.85 -4.72
N SER A 70 9.16 -13.90 -4.20
CA SER A 70 8.47 -15.07 -3.62
C SER A 70 8.79 -15.33 -2.16
N ASP A 71 9.67 -14.53 -1.56
CA ASP A 71 10.12 -14.67 -0.17
C ASP A 71 10.36 -13.30 0.48
N GLY A 72 10.48 -13.28 1.80
CA GLY A 72 10.69 -12.08 2.59
C GLY A 72 9.37 -11.35 2.94
N PRO A 73 9.49 -10.25 3.69
CA PRO A 73 8.33 -9.53 4.18
C PRO A 73 7.66 -8.69 3.09
N ILE A 74 6.33 -8.59 3.17
CA ILE A 74 5.49 -7.66 2.43
C ILE A 74 4.64 -6.86 3.40
N ILE A 75 4.47 -5.56 3.14
CA ILE A 75 3.59 -4.65 3.88
C ILE A 75 2.34 -4.41 3.03
N CYS A 76 1.18 -4.76 3.54
CA CYS A 76 -0.12 -4.67 2.89
C CYS A 76 -1.06 -3.74 3.66
N TYR A 77 -2.22 -3.39 3.04
CA TYR A 77 -3.26 -2.57 3.67
C TYR A 77 -2.72 -1.25 4.25
N GLN A 78 -1.87 -0.54 3.49
CA GLN A 78 -1.26 0.73 3.90
C GLN A 78 -0.40 0.63 5.20
N GLY A 79 0.03 -0.58 5.56
CA GLY A 79 0.78 -0.83 6.80
C GLY A 79 0.01 -1.60 7.88
N ALA A 80 -1.28 -1.91 7.69
CA ALA A 80 -2.06 -2.65 8.68
C ALA A 80 -1.63 -4.13 8.80
N LEU A 81 -0.99 -4.69 7.77
CA LEU A 81 -0.54 -6.08 7.76
C LEU A 81 0.89 -6.21 7.25
N VAL A 82 1.72 -6.94 7.99
CA VAL A 82 3.00 -7.45 7.49
C VAL A 82 2.93 -8.97 7.43
N ALA A 83 3.24 -9.55 6.29
CA ALA A 83 3.27 -10.99 6.10
C ALA A 83 4.61 -11.43 5.48
N ASP A 84 4.96 -12.67 5.67
CA ASP A 84 6.07 -13.33 4.98
C ASP A 84 5.56 -13.99 3.71
N LEU A 85 6.13 -13.65 2.56
CA LEU A 85 5.67 -14.11 1.25
C LEU A 85 5.80 -15.62 1.06
N ALA A 86 6.87 -16.24 1.60
CA ALA A 86 7.13 -17.65 1.40
C ALA A 86 6.18 -18.54 2.21
N SER A 87 5.91 -18.16 3.46
CA SER A 87 5.08 -18.95 4.38
C SER A 87 3.64 -18.51 4.46
N GLY A 88 3.32 -17.29 4.02
CA GLY A 88 2.03 -16.64 4.22
C GLY A 88 1.76 -16.24 5.67
N LYS A 89 2.72 -16.40 6.57
CA LYS A 89 2.56 -16.09 7.99
C LYS A 89 2.46 -14.59 8.20
N TRP A 90 1.45 -14.17 8.97
CA TRP A 90 1.33 -12.80 9.43
C TRP A 90 2.35 -12.51 10.54
N LEU A 91 3.19 -11.52 10.32
CA LEU A 91 4.24 -11.09 11.25
C LEU A 91 3.77 -9.96 12.15
N ARG A 92 2.86 -9.12 11.64
CA ARG A 92 2.19 -8.03 12.35
C ARG A 92 0.80 -7.85 11.72
N HIS A 93 -0.21 -7.59 12.56
CA HIS A 93 -1.54 -7.20 12.11
C HIS A 93 -2.11 -6.14 13.04
N VAL A 94 -2.64 -5.07 12.49
CA VAL A 94 -3.29 -3.96 13.19
C VAL A 94 -4.72 -3.85 12.63
N PRO A 95 -5.68 -4.61 13.17
CA PRO A 95 -7.08 -4.49 12.77
C PRO A 95 -7.67 -3.20 13.35
N MET A 96 -8.76 -2.74 12.77
CA MET A 96 -9.59 -1.68 13.38
C MET A 96 -10.13 -2.15 14.73
N ASP A 97 -10.43 -1.21 15.62
CA ASP A 97 -11.28 -1.52 16.78
C ASP A 97 -12.68 -1.97 16.31
N GLY A 98 -13.15 -3.11 16.78
CA GLY A 98 -14.41 -3.72 16.33
C GLY A 98 -15.64 -2.86 16.65
N ALA A 99 -15.66 -2.14 17.76
CA ALA A 99 -16.76 -1.24 18.13
C ALA A 99 -16.77 0.00 17.22
N ALA A 100 -15.60 0.58 16.93
CA ALA A 100 -15.46 1.68 15.99
C ALA A 100 -15.83 1.24 14.56
N ALA A 101 -15.43 0.05 14.12
CA ALA A 101 -15.81 -0.51 12.83
C ALA A 101 -17.33 -0.68 12.71
N ALA A 102 -18.00 -1.19 13.76
CA ALA A 102 -19.45 -1.31 13.78
C ALA A 102 -20.18 0.04 13.79
N GLU A 103 -19.61 1.07 14.42
CA GLU A 103 -20.12 2.44 14.34
C GLU A 103 -20.06 2.97 12.90
N VAL A 104 -18.94 2.73 12.18
CA VAL A 104 -18.82 3.10 10.75
C VAL A 104 -19.86 2.36 9.92
N VAL A 105 -20.00 1.04 10.09
CA VAL A 105 -20.99 0.23 9.36
C VAL A 105 -22.39 0.79 9.52
N ARG A 106 -22.85 1.00 10.78
CA ARG A 106 -24.22 1.53 11.04
C ARG A 106 -24.41 2.93 10.46
N HIS A 107 -23.39 3.78 10.52
CA HIS A 107 -23.47 5.11 9.97
C HIS A 107 -23.64 5.10 8.45
N VAL A 108 -22.85 4.27 7.75
CA VAL A 108 -22.92 4.14 6.28
C VAL A 108 -24.24 3.47 5.86
N GLN A 109 -24.73 2.49 6.62
CA GLN A 109 -26.05 1.89 6.39
C GLN A 109 -27.19 2.90 6.55
N ALA A 110 -27.12 3.81 7.54
CA ALA A 110 -28.09 4.89 7.72
C ALA A 110 -28.10 5.88 6.55
N MET A 111 -27.01 5.96 5.77
CA MET A 111 -26.94 6.72 4.51
C MET A 111 -27.50 5.92 3.31
N GLY A 112 -28.07 4.73 3.53
CA GLY A 112 -28.55 3.84 2.45
C GLY A 112 -27.44 3.19 1.63
N ARG A 113 -26.22 3.07 2.18
CA ARG A 113 -25.04 2.51 1.54
C ARG A 113 -24.52 1.29 2.31
N GLN A 114 -23.66 0.50 1.68
CA GLN A 114 -22.98 -0.60 2.37
C GLN A 114 -21.46 -0.49 2.25
N LEU A 115 -20.77 -1.15 3.16
CA LEU A 115 -19.32 -1.28 3.20
C LEU A 115 -18.88 -2.67 2.75
N ASN A 116 -17.73 -2.70 2.13
CA ASN A 116 -16.91 -3.88 1.94
C ASN A 116 -15.97 -4.00 3.14
N ALA A 117 -15.96 -5.14 3.83
CA ALA A 117 -15.08 -5.38 4.97
C ALA A 117 -13.99 -6.38 4.60
N TYR A 118 -12.75 -6.06 4.97
CA TYR A 118 -11.63 -6.98 4.85
C TYR A 118 -11.35 -7.63 6.21
N ILE A 119 -11.70 -8.90 6.33
CA ILE A 119 -11.55 -9.71 7.53
C ILE A 119 -10.75 -10.96 7.16
N ASP A 120 -9.67 -11.25 7.89
CA ASP A 120 -8.79 -12.40 7.65
C ASP A 120 -8.31 -12.52 6.19
N ASP A 121 -7.97 -11.39 5.57
CA ASP A 121 -7.55 -11.24 4.17
C ASP A 121 -8.60 -11.72 3.15
N ARG A 122 -9.90 -11.64 3.49
CA ARG A 122 -11.04 -11.95 2.62
C ARG A 122 -12.00 -10.77 2.56
N LEU A 123 -12.72 -10.65 1.45
CA LEU A 123 -13.69 -9.59 1.21
C LEU A 123 -15.10 -10.05 1.61
N TYR A 124 -15.72 -9.34 2.55
CA TYR A 124 -17.07 -9.59 3.03
C TYR A 124 -18.01 -8.44 2.73
N VAL A 125 -19.25 -8.76 2.38
CA VAL A 125 -20.36 -7.82 2.17
C VAL A 125 -21.65 -8.38 2.75
N GLU A 126 -22.64 -7.53 3.05
CA GLU A 126 -23.99 -8.03 3.41
C GLU A 126 -24.78 -8.45 2.16
N GLN A 127 -24.64 -7.67 1.08
CA GLN A 127 -25.31 -7.94 -0.19
C GLN A 127 -24.35 -7.79 -1.36
N VAL A 128 -24.45 -8.68 -2.34
CA VAL A 128 -23.65 -8.59 -3.57
C VAL A 128 -24.28 -7.56 -4.51
N THR A 129 -24.08 -6.27 -4.18
CA THR A 129 -24.54 -5.14 -5.00
C THR A 129 -23.70 -4.97 -6.26
N ARG A 130 -24.15 -4.07 -7.17
CA ARG A 130 -23.34 -3.66 -8.33
C ARG A 130 -21.95 -3.15 -7.91
N TRP A 131 -21.89 -2.31 -6.88
CA TRP A 131 -20.63 -1.72 -6.39
C TRP A 131 -19.67 -2.77 -5.82
N ALA A 132 -20.21 -3.72 -5.05
CA ALA A 132 -19.42 -4.83 -4.52
C ALA A 132 -18.83 -5.70 -5.63
N ARG A 133 -19.60 -5.99 -6.70
CA ARG A 133 -19.10 -6.76 -7.87
C ARG A 133 -18.01 -6.02 -8.60
N LEU A 134 -18.25 -4.74 -8.99
CA LEU A 134 -17.25 -3.93 -9.68
C LEU A 134 -15.94 -3.82 -8.88
N TYR A 135 -16.07 -3.65 -7.57
CA TYR A 135 -14.91 -3.60 -6.69
C TYR A 135 -14.17 -4.93 -6.66
N ALA A 136 -14.87 -6.05 -6.46
CA ALA A 136 -14.26 -7.38 -6.38
C ALA A 136 -13.59 -7.80 -7.71
N GLU A 137 -14.19 -7.43 -8.85
CA GLU A 137 -13.59 -7.59 -10.18
C GLU A 137 -12.31 -6.76 -10.33
N HIS A 138 -12.34 -5.50 -9.89
CA HIS A 138 -11.17 -4.61 -9.94
C HIS A 138 -9.99 -5.13 -9.09
N VAL A 139 -10.26 -5.63 -7.88
CA VAL A 139 -9.22 -6.16 -6.99
C VAL A 139 -8.97 -7.67 -7.17
N GLU A 140 -9.71 -8.31 -8.08
CA GLU A 140 -9.61 -9.75 -8.44
C GLU A 140 -9.75 -10.70 -7.24
N VAL A 141 -10.79 -10.49 -6.40
CA VAL A 141 -11.03 -11.32 -5.22
C VAL A 141 -12.45 -11.85 -5.18
N ALA A 142 -12.64 -12.99 -4.51
CA ALA A 142 -13.96 -13.54 -4.23
C ALA A 142 -14.68 -12.71 -3.17
N ILE A 143 -16.02 -12.68 -3.25
CA ILE A 143 -16.88 -12.06 -2.26
C ILE A 143 -17.48 -13.14 -1.37
N ASP A 144 -17.34 -12.98 -0.06
CA ASP A 144 -18.10 -13.70 0.95
C ASP A 144 -19.25 -12.84 1.45
N THR A 145 -20.34 -13.46 1.92
CA THR A 145 -21.49 -12.72 2.48
C THR A 145 -21.65 -12.99 3.96
N VAL A 146 -22.15 -11.98 4.67
CA VAL A 146 -22.55 -12.06 6.08
C VAL A 146 -23.95 -11.47 6.25
N ASP A 147 -24.71 -11.94 7.23
CA ASP A 147 -26.09 -11.50 7.46
C ASP A 147 -26.14 -10.12 8.16
N ASP A 148 -25.19 -9.85 9.07
CA ASP A 148 -25.09 -8.61 9.85
C ASP A 148 -23.62 -8.18 9.92
N MET A 149 -23.24 -7.21 9.10
CA MET A 149 -21.88 -6.71 9.05
C MET A 149 -21.47 -6.01 10.35
N ALA A 150 -22.40 -5.30 11.01
CA ALA A 150 -22.08 -4.59 12.24
C ALA A 150 -21.77 -5.56 13.40
N ALA A 151 -22.48 -6.70 13.47
CA ALA A 151 -22.17 -7.76 14.43
C ALA A 151 -20.87 -8.50 14.05
N GLU A 152 -20.65 -8.73 12.75
CA GLU A 152 -19.50 -9.48 12.26
C GLU A 152 -18.18 -8.74 12.53
N VAL A 153 -18.10 -7.43 12.29
CA VAL A 153 -16.87 -6.64 12.53
C VAL A 153 -16.54 -6.48 14.02
N VAL A 154 -17.51 -6.65 14.91
CA VAL A 154 -17.25 -6.75 16.37
C VAL A 154 -16.66 -8.12 16.72
N ARG A 155 -17.19 -9.19 16.14
CA ARG A 155 -16.74 -10.56 16.39
C ARG A 155 -15.38 -10.84 15.78
N ARG A 156 -15.13 -10.35 14.57
CA ARG A 156 -13.88 -10.45 13.82
C ARG A 156 -13.48 -9.05 13.32
N PRO A 157 -12.67 -8.31 14.08
CA PRO A 157 -12.27 -6.96 13.70
C PRO A 157 -11.62 -6.91 12.32
N PRO A 158 -12.09 -6.01 11.43
CA PRO A 158 -11.61 -5.93 10.06
C PRO A 158 -10.24 -5.25 9.98
N THR A 159 -9.45 -5.62 8.99
CA THR A 159 -8.21 -4.91 8.67
C THR A 159 -8.51 -3.52 8.13
N LYS A 160 -9.52 -3.40 7.24
CA LYS A 160 -10.09 -2.14 6.75
C LYS A 160 -11.53 -2.31 6.33
N LEU A 161 -12.23 -1.17 6.22
CA LEU A 161 -13.54 -1.07 5.57
C LEU A 161 -13.40 -0.19 4.33
N VAL A 162 -14.18 -0.48 3.28
CA VAL A 162 -14.16 0.30 2.03
C VAL A 162 -15.60 0.62 1.62
N LEU A 163 -15.92 1.90 1.53
CA LEU A 163 -17.13 2.38 0.89
C LEU A 163 -16.84 2.59 -0.60
N VAL A 164 -17.58 1.89 -1.45
CA VAL A 164 -17.53 2.02 -2.91
C VAL A 164 -18.80 2.72 -3.38
N THR A 165 -18.63 3.86 -4.08
CA THR A 165 -19.75 4.67 -4.56
C THR A 165 -19.33 5.49 -5.79
N SER A 166 -20.10 6.48 -6.24
CA SER A 166 -19.65 7.34 -7.34
C SER A 166 -18.59 8.35 -6.86
N ALA A 167 -17.74 8.81 -7.78
CA ALA A 167 -16.74 9.83 -7.46
C ALA A 167 -17.38 11.12 -6.93
N ALA A 168 -18.54 11.53 -7.47
CA ALA A 168 -19.30 12.69 -7.00
C ALA A 168 -19.78 12.51 -5.56
N ASP A 169 -20.26 11.31 -5.21
CA ASP A 169 -20.65 11.00 -3.83
C ASP A 169 -19.44 11.04 -2.88
N VAL A 170 -18.28 10.55 -3.32
CA VAL A 170 -17.04 10.62 -2.52
C VAL A 170 -16.69 12.08 -2.22
N ASP A 171 -16.72 12.96 -3.23
CA ASP A 171 -16.46 14.40 -3.06
C ASP A 171 -17.39 15.05 -2.03
N GLU A 172 -18.68 14.65 -2.03
CA GLU A 172 -19.69 15.17 -1.13
C GLU A 172 -19.53 14.70 0.32
N ILE A 173 -19.33 13.38 0.52
CA ILE A 173 -19.43 12.78 1.86
C ILE A 173 -18.10 12.67 2.60
N LEU A 174 -16.96 12.59 1.88
CA LEU A 174 -15.65 12.37 2.50
C LEU A 174 -15.28 13.40 3.58
N PRO A 175 -15.48 14.73 3.39
CA PRO A 175 -15.10 15.69 4.42
C PRO A 175 -15.85 15.48 5.75
N ALA A 176 -17.14 15.13 5.68
CA ALA A 176 -17.94 14.85 6.87
C ALA A 176 -17.52 13.56 7.57
N LEU A 177 -17.16 12.53 6.81
CA LEU A 177 -16.63 11.27 7.36
C LEU A 177 -15.26 11.47 8.02
N GLN A 178 -14.37 12.23 7.40
CA GLN A 178 -13.07 12.57 7.98
C GLN A 178 -13.20 13.34 9.29
N GLU A 179 -14.08 14.34 9.33
CA GLU A 179 -14.34 15.11 10.55
C GLU A 179 -14.92 14.25 11.67
N ARG A 180 -15.92 13.39 11.34
CA ARG A 180 -16.59 12.53 12.32
C ARG A 180 -15.63 11.57 13.05
N TRP A 181 -14.66 11.02 12.33
CA TRP A 181 -13.71 10.03 12.87
C TRP A 181 -12.30 10.58 13.06
N ARG A 182 -12.13 11.91 13.02
CA ARG A 182 -10.83 12.56 13.25
C ARG A 182 -10.17 12.06 14.53
N GLY A 183 -8.91 11.59 14.43
CA GLY A 183 -8.12 11.08 15.55
C GLY A 183 -8.58 9.73 16.12
N ARG A 184 -9.63 9.12 15.55
CA ARG A 184 -10.12 7.79 15.93
C ARG A 184 -9.86 6.73 14.86
N LEU A 185 -10.01 7.10 13.60
CA LEU A 185 -9.78 6.25 12.44
C LEU A 185 -9.02 7.02 11.38
N TYR A 186 -8.25 6.30 10.58
CA TYR A 186 -7.73 6.79 9.31
C TYR A 186 -8.84 6.71 8.27
N VAL A 187 -9.23 7.86 7.71
CA VAL A 187 -10.29 7.96 6.70
C VAL A 187 -9.72 8.66 5.49
N VAL A 188 -9.62 7.96 4.36
CA VAL A 188 -8.95 8.47 3.17
C VAL A 188 -9.67 8.08 1.88
N ARG A 189 -9.54 8.93 0.87
CA ARG A 189 -9.85 8.58 -0.52
C ARG A 189 -8.68 7.81 -1.11
N SER A 190 -8.86 6.54 -1.46
CA SER A 190 -7.83 5.72 -2.08
C SER A 190 -7.95 5.65 -3.61
N GLN A 191 -9.16 5.79 -4.12
CA GLN A 191 -9.49 5.88 -5.55
C GLN A 191 -10.58 6.95 -5.74
N PRO A 192 -10.86 7.43 -6.95
CA PRO A 192 -11.91 8.42 -7.18
C PRO A 192 -13.26 8.06 -6.56
N ASP A 193 -13.60 6.79 -6.52
CA ASP A 193 -14.86 6.20 -6.11
C ASP A 193 -14.78 5.35 -4.81
N TYR A 194 -13.64 5.41 -4.06
CA TYR A 194 -13.42 4.64 -2.84
C TYR A 194 -13.08 5.52 -1.64
N ILE A 195 -13.74 5.27 -0.50
CA ILE A 195 -13.35 5.77 0.82
C ILE A 195 -12.94 4.59 1.68
N GLU A 196 -11.73 4.62 2.21
CA GLU A 196 -11.19 3.60 3.09
C GLU A 196 -11.18 4.07 4.54
N PHE A 197 -11.47 3.13 5.45
CA PHE A 197 -11.36 3.28 6.90
C PHE A 197 -10.41 2.23 7.43
N ALA A 198 -9.46 2.65 8.24
CA ALA A 198 -8.49 1.77 8.91
C ALA A 198 -8.23 2.29 10.34
N ASP A 199 -7.44 1.54 11.10
CA ASP A 199 -6.96 2.01 12.40
C ASP A 199 -6.12 3.28 12.23
N VAL A 200 -6.27 4.23 13.14
CA VAL A 200 -5.59 5.55 13.06
C VAL A 200 -4.06 5.45 13.14
N SER A 201 -3.53 4.39 13.73
CA SER A 201 -2.09 4.17 13.87
C SER A 201 -1.43 3.57 12.64
N VAL A 202 -2.23 3.20 11.63
CA VAL A 202 -1.71 2.59 10.40
C VAL A 202 -1.06 3.63 9.50
N SER A 203 0.19 3.40 9.14
CA SER A 203 0.92 4.15 8.11
C SER A 203 1.99 3.28 7.47
N LYS A 204 2.38 3.60 6.23
CA LYS A 204 3.47 2.88 5.55
C LYS A 204 4.79 3.10 6.27
N SER A 205 5.11 4.34 6.64
CA SER A 205 6.35 4.68 7.34
C SER A 205 6.47 4.00 8.71
N GLY A 206 5.43 4.09 9.55
CA GLY A 206 5.45 3.51 10.89
C GLY A 206 5.60 1.98 10.87
N THR A 207 5.00 1.31 9.88
CA THR A 207 5.14 -0.15 9.71
C THR A 207 6.48 -0.53 9.09
N LEU A 208 7.00 0.28 8.15
CA LEU A 208 8.33 0.09 7.60
C LEU A 208 9.41 0.29 8.69
N ALA A 209 9.29 1.32 9.52
CA ALA A 209 10.19 1.55 10.66
C ALA A 209 10.19 0.35 11.63
N TRP A 210 9.01 -0.16 12.01
CA TRP A 210 8.87 -1.36 12.83
C TRP A 210 9.56 -2.59 12.18
N LEU A 211 9.42 -2.76 10.86
CA LEU A 211 10.05 -3.86 10.15
C LEU A 211 11.58 -3.70 10.12
N CYS A 212 12.08 -2.49 9.85
CA CYS A 212 13.51 -2.18 9.84
C CYS A 212 14.16 -2.45 11.20
N GLU A 213 13.52 -2.06 12.31
CA GLU A 213 13.98 -2.38 13.66
C GLU A 213 14.17 -3.89 13.86
N ARG A 214 13.19 -4.70 13.45
CA ARG A 214 13.27 -6.18 13.54
C ARG A 214 14.32 -6.80 12.65
N LEU A 215 14.65 -6.16 11.53
CA LEU A 215 15.66 -6.63 10.58
C LEU A 215 17.07 -6.10 10.89
N GLY A 216 17.21 -5.21 11.88
CA GLY A 216 18.46 -4.54 12.21
C GLY A 216 18.93 -3.61 11.08
N VAL A 217 18.01 -2.94 10.38
CA VAL A 217 18.30 -2.00 9.30
C VAL A 217 18.13 -0.57 9.81
N ALA A 218 19.19 0.22 9.71
CA ALA A 218 19.16 1.65 10.05
C ALA A 218 18.33 2.43 9.02
N GLN A 219 17.61 3.47 9.47
CA GLN A 219 16.76 4.31 8.62
C GLN A 219 17.54 4.90 7.43
N GLU A 220 18.74 5.36 7.67
CA GLU A 220 19.63 5.97 6.67
C GLU A 220 20.03 4.99 5.55
N ALA A 221 19.95 3.68 5.83
CA ALA A 221 20.24 2.62 4.87
C ALA A 221 19.00 2.14 4.10
N VAL A 222 17.87 2.84 4.22
CA VAL A 222 16.61 2.54 3.52
C VAL A 222 16.43 3.49 2.34
N VAL A 223 16.06 2.93 1.19
CA VAL A 223 15.54 3.67 0.04
C VAL A 223 14.05 3.36 -0.10
N THR A 224 13.22 4.39 -0.30
CA THR A 224 11.78 4.21 -0.55
C THR A 224 11.38 4.74 -1.91
N LEU A 225 10.38 4.09 -2.54
CA LEU A 225 9.83 4.47 -3.84
C LEU A 225 8.31 4.63 -3.71
N GLY A 226 7.74 5.75 -4.20
CA GLY A 226 6.31 6.03 -4.09
C GLY A 226 5.78 7.01 -5.13
N ASP A 227 4.46 7.05 -5.33
CA ASP A 227 3.77 8.01 -6.22
C ASP A 227 2.51 8.62 -5.60
N GLY A 228 1.98 8.05 -4.51
CA GLY A 228 0.74 8.46 -3.86
C GLY A 228 0.94 9.35 -2.64
N MET A 229 -0.13 10.07 -2.26
CA MET A 229 -0.14 10.85 -1.00
C MET A 229 0.06 9.97 0.25
N ASN A 230 -0.30 8.68 0.15
CA ASN A 230 -0.09 7.65 1.17
C ASN A 230 1.37 7.15 1.24
N ASP A 231 2.24 7.62 0.35
CA ASP A 231 3.67 7.30 0.35
C ASP A 231 4.52 8.42 0.95
N VAL A 232 3.97 9.63 1.06
CA VAL A 232 4.69 10.82 1.51
C VAL A 232 5.43 10.56 2.82
N ASP A 233 4.75 9.94 3.78
CA ASP A 233 5.31 9.63 5.09
C ASP A 233 6.53 8.68 5.02
N MET A 234 6.52 7.69 4.11
CA MET A 234 7.67 6.80 3.94
C MET A 234 8.80 7.42 3.09
N LEU A 235 8.45 8.30 2.14
CA LEU A 235 9.45 9.04 1.35
C LEU A 235 10.26 9.99 2.25
N GLU A 236 9.58 10.75 3.13
CA GLU A 236 10.21 11.66 4.08
C GLU A 236 10.97 10.91 5.18
N TRP A 237 10.52 9.72 5.57
CA TRP A 237 11.14 8.93 6.63
C TRP A 237 12.45 8.27 6.21
N ALA A 238 12.60 7.82 4.96
CA ALA A 238 13.74 7.03 4.50
C ALA A 238 15.07 7.81 4.49
N GLY A 239 16.18 7.10 4.38
CA GLY A 239 17.49 7.70 4.07
C GLY A 239 17.58 8.28 2.68
N LEU A 240 16.75 7.77 1.74
CA LEU A 240 16.56 8.31 0.41
C LEU A 240 15.14 8.02 -0.06
N GLY A 241 14.32 9.05 -0.17
CA GLY A 241 12.98 8.99 -0.75
C GLY A 241 13.00 9.27 -2.24
N VAL A 242 12.36 8.42 -3.04
CA VAL A 242 12.28 8.57 -4.51
C VAL A 242 10.82 8.62 -4.94
N ALA A 243 10.39 9.72 -5.50
CA ALA A 243 9.07 9.86 -6.09
C ALA A 243 9.09 9.54 -7.59
N VAL A 244 7.97 8.99 -8.06
CA VAL A 244 7.73 8.84 -9.51
C VAL A 244 7.46 10.22 -10.12
N ALA A 245 8.06 10.53 -11.28
CA ALA A 245 7.90 11.83 -11.94
C ALA A 245 6.43 12.12 -12.33
N GLU A 246 5.64 11.07 -12.54
CA GLU A 246 4.22 11.15 -12.85
C GLU A 246 3.32 11.42 -11.60
N ALA A 247 3.90 11.42 -10.39
CA ALA A 247 3.20 11.71 -9.14
C ALA A 247 2.75 13.17 -9.06
N ALA A 248 1.78 13.43 -8.18
CA ALA A 248 1.35 14.78 -7.87
C ALA A 248 2.48 15.61 -7.24
N GLU A 249 2.41 16.94 -7.40
CA GLU A 249 3.48 17.83 -6.93
C GLU A 249 3.81 17.68 -5.43
N PRO A 250 2.84 17.55 -4.48
CA PRO A 250 3.18 17.36 -3.07
C PRO A 250 4.00 16.08 -2.79
N VAL A 251 3.78 15.01 -3.56
CA VAL A 251 4.55 13.77 -3.43
C VAL A 251 5.97 13.95 -3.93
N ARG A 252 6.13 14.62 -5.09
CA ARG A 252 7.47 14.92 -5.63
C ARG A 252 8.26 15.85 -4.71
N ALA A 253 7.60 16.82 -4.09
CA ALA A 253 8.23 17.77 -3.17
C ALA A 253 8.70 17.11 -1.84
N ALA A 254 8.10 15.99 -1.46
CA ALA A 254 8.47 15.21 -0.27
C ALA A 254 9.66 14.26 -0.51
N ALA A 255 10.09 14.08 -1.75
CA ALA A 255 11.15 13.13 -2.11
C ALA A 255 12.49 13.82 -2.34
N ASP A 256 13.59 13.11 -2.06
CA ASP A 256 14.96 13.56 -2.37
C ASP A 256 15.28 13.45 -3.86
N LEU A 257 14.68 12.46 -4.55
CA LEU A 257 14.84 12.24 -5.98
C LEU A 257 13.49 12.09 -6.67
N VAL A 258 13.42 12.53 -7.91
CA VAL A 258 12.27 12.32 -8.78
C VAL A 258 12.72 11.57 -10.03
N VAL A 259 12.13 10.41 -10.30
CA VAL A 259 12.53 9.51 -11.39
C VAL A 259 11.30 9.09 -12.18
N PRO A 260 11.28 9.17 -13.52
CA PRO A 260 10.20 8.62 -14.32
C PRO A 260 10.01 7.11 -14.04
N ARG A 261 8.78 6.61 -14.01
CA ARG A 261 8.52 5.17 -13.78
C ARG A 261 9.32 4.28 -14.75
N ALA A 262 9.45 4.69 -16.01
CA ALA A 262 10.28 4.02 -17.00
C ALA A 262 11.77 3.95 -16.62
N GLY A 263 12.24 4.83 -15.75
CA GLY A 263 13.63 4.90 -15.26
C GLY A 263 13.88 4.04 -14.01
N MET A 264 12.83 3.51 -13.37
CA MET A 264 12.98 2.72 -12.13
C MET A 264 13.89 1.50 -12.28
N PRO A 265 13.84 0.70 -13.36
CA PRO A 265 14.78 -0.42 -13.51
C PRO A 265 16.23 0.02 -13.51
N ARG A 266 16.54 1.16 -14.15
CA ARG A 266 17.90 1.72 -14.18
C ARG A 266 18.34 2.22 -12.80
N LEU A 267 17.45 2.88 -12.05
CA LEU A 267 17.71 3.31 -10.68
C LEU A 267 18.03 2.10 -9.79
N LEU A 268 17.18 1.07 -9.82
CA LEU A 268 17.34 -0.12 -8.99
C LEU A 268 18.62 -0.90 -9.31
N THR A 269 18.97 -1.00 -10.60
CA THR A 269 20.26 -1.60 -11.02
C THR A 269 21.42 -0.77 -10.48
N GLY A 270 21.36 0.55 -10.57
CA GLY A 270 22.38 1.43 -10.01
C GLY A 270 22.56 1.32 -8.50
N LEU A 271 21.44 1.17 -7.76
CA LEU A 271 21.48 0.88 -6.32
C LEU A 271 22.18 -0.46 -6.01
N ALA A 272 21.96 -1.49 -6.84
CA ALA A 272 22.62 -2.78 -6.69
C ALA A 272 24.14 -2.71 -6.92
N GLU A 273 24.58 -1.91 -7.88
CA GLU A 273 25.98 -1.73 -8.29
C GLU A 273 26.75 -0.73 -7.40
N ALA A 274 26.06 0.12 -6.66
CA ALA A 274 26.67 1.13 -5.80
C ALA A 274 27.50 0.49 -4.67
N PRO A 275 28.52 1.19 -4.14
CA PRO A 275 29.28 0.67 -2.98
C PRO A 275 28.36 0.57 -1.76
N PRO A 276 28.62 -0.37 -0.83
CA PRO A 276 27.86 -0.47 0.41
C PRO A 276 27.98 0.85 1.21
N GLN A 277 26.91 1.22 1.90
CA GLN A 277 26.93 2.35 2.83
C GLN A 277 27.96 2.03 3.95
N LYS A 278 28.84 3.00 4.24
CA LYS A 278 29.91 2.86 5.26
C LYS A 278 29.33 3.00 6.66
#